data_0ace8421a257af0b555de17f59fff3a0
#
_entry.id   0ace8421a257af0b555de17f59fff3a0
#
_cell.length_a   1.000
_cell.length_b   1.000
_cell.length_c   1.000
_cell.angle_alpha   90.00
_cell.angle_beta   90.00
_cell.angle_gamma   90.00
#
_symmetry.space_group_name_H-M   'P 1'
#
loop_
_entity.id
_entity.type
_entity.pdbx_description
1 polymer ?
#
loop_
_entity_poly.entity_id
_entity_poly.type
_entity_poly.pdbx_seq_one_letter_code
_entity_poly.pdbx_strand_id
1 'polypeptide(L)'
;MKIKIGIAPIAWSNDDMPELGGDTPIEICLDEAKKAGFSGIELGGKFPRNPGIIKFLLQKYKLSLPGGWYGSLLHERSIEDEWSTMQGHIQLLQHVNASVFIFADVSGSIQKDINSPLSKRPQLENHEWPEN
;
A
#
# COMPACT_ATOMS: atom_id res chain seq x y z
N MET A 1 8.76 -26.75 -1.84
CA MET A 1 8.21 -25.46 -1.34
C MET A 1 7.11 -25.03 -2.29
N LYS A 2 5.89 -24.74 -1.81
CA LYS A 2 4.80 -24.29 -2.70
C LYS A 2 4.81 -22.76 -2.74
N ILE A 3 4.99 -22.18 -3.92
CA ILE A 3 4.95 -20.74 -4.12
C ILE A 3 3.50 -20.25 -3.91
N LYS A 4 3.35 -19.16 -3.18
CA LYS A 4 2.08 -18.45 -3.00
C LYS A 4 2.16 -17.12 -3.77
N ILE A 5 1.14 -16.84 -4.55
CA ILE A 5 1.05 -15.61 -5.33
C ILE A 5 -0.04 -14.72 -4.74
N GLY A 6 0.30 -13.45 -4.54
CA GLY A 6 -0.64 -12.39 -4.14
C GLY A 6 -0.90 -11.41 -5.27
N ILE A 7 -1.90 -10.55 -5.08
CA ILE A 7 -2.27 -9.47 -5.99
C ILE A 7 -2.46 -8.19 -5.21
N ALA A 8 -2.22 -7.03 -5.81
CA ALA A 8 -2.53 -5.74 -5.23
C ALA A 8 -3.92 -5.24 -5.69
N PRO A 9 -4.67 -4.53 -4.85
CA PRO A 9 -5.99 -3.96 -5.20
C PRO A 9 -5.96 -3.00 -6.38
N ILE A 10 -4.81 -2.47 -6.74
CA ILE A 10 -4.61 -1.62 -7.93
C ILE A 10 -5.04 -2.32 -9.24
N ALA A 11 -5.22 -3.63 -9.24
CA ALA A 11 -5.79 -4.36 -10.36
C ALA A 11 -7.27 -4.01 -10.62
N TRP A 12 -7.98 -3.47 -9.62
CA TRP A 12 -9.40 -3.08 -9.69
C TRP A 12 -9.62 -1.58 -9.57
N SER A 13 -8.69 -0.86 -8.97
CA SER A 13 -8.83 0.57 -8.71
C SER A 13 -7.47 1.25 -8.68
N ASN A 14 -7.47 2.56 -8.90
CA ASN A 14 -6.27 3.37 -8.75
C ASN A 14 -6.44 4.30 -7.54
N ASP A 15 -5.55 4.20 -6.55
CA ASP A 15 -5.61 5.02 -5.34
C ASP A 15 -5.26 6.50 -5.63
N ASP A 16 -4.50 6.78 -6.71
CA ASP A 16 -4.15 8.14 -7.14
C ASP A 16 -5.17 8.74 -8.12
N MET A 17 -5.99 7.90 -8.76
CA MET A 17 -7.04 8.28 -9.71
C MET A 17 -8.34 7.56 -9.32
N PRO A 18 -9.04 8.02 -8.27
CA PRO A 18 -10.20 7.31 -7.69
C PRO A 18 -11.37 7.09 -8.67
N GLU A 19 -11.46 7.86 -9.75
CA GLU A 19 -12.42 7.66 -10.83
C GLU A 19 -12.19 6.35 -11.61
N LEU A 20 -11.01 5.76 -11.50
CA LEU A 20 -10.68 4.46 -12.09
C LEU A 20 -10.94 3.35 -11.07
N GLY A 21 -12.18 2.89 -11.01
CA GLY A 21 -12.61 1.76 -10.19
C GLY A 21 -12.71 2.05 -8.69
N GLY A 22 -12.72 3.32 -8.27
CA GLY A 22 -12.86 3.70 -6.87
C GLY A 22 -14.17 3.27 -6.23
N ASP A 23 -15.23 3.09 -7.01
CA ASP A 23 -16.56 2.60 -6.64
C ASP A 23 -16.63 1.07 -6.50
N THR A 24 -15.62 0.31 -6.96
CA THR A 24 -15.59 -1.15 -6.82
C THR A 24 -15.47 -1.55 -5.34
N PRO A 25 -16.42 -2.26 -4.74
CA PRO A 25 -16.36 -2.71 -3.36
C PRO A 25 -15.17 -3.64 -3.11
N ILE A 26 -14.56 -3.55 -1.93
CA ILE A 26 -13.43 -4.42 -1.56
C ILE A 26 -13.80 -5.91 -1.60
N GLU A 27 -15.05 -6.23 -1.32
CA GLU A 27 -15.56 -7.61 -1.36
C GLU A 27 -15.49 -8.20 -2.76
N ILE A 28 -15.71 -7.41 -3.81
CA ILE A 28 -15.55 -7.85 -5.20
C ILE A 28 -14.08 -8.15 -5.48
N CYS A 29 -13.18 -7.26 -5.09
CA CYS A 29 -11.74 -7.48 -5.27
C CYS A 29 -11.28 -8.79 -4.59
N LEU A 30 -11.74 -9.04 -3.37
CA LEU A 30 -11.39 -10.24 -2.60
C LEU A 30 -11.96 -11.52 -3.24
N ASP A 31 -13.22 -11.48 -3.68
CA ASP A 31 -13.88 -12.62 -4.31
C ASP A 31 -13.20 -13.00 -5.64
N GLU A 32 -12.95 -12.01 -6.48
CA GLU A 32 -12.28 -12.21 -7.78
C GLU A 32 -10.82 -12.63 -7.61
N ALA A 33 -10.07 -12.03 -6.67
CA ALA A 33 -8.73 -12.48 -6.35
C ALA A 33 -8.71 -13.96 -5.95
N LYS A 34 -9.67 -14.38 -5.12
CA LYS A 34 -9.80 -15.79 -4.73
C LYS A 34 -10.16 -16.69 -5.90
N LYS A 35 -11.12 -16.31 -6.73
CA LYS A 35 -11.55 -17.05 -7.92
C LYS A 35 -10.41 -17.18 -8.95
N ALA A 36 -9.59 -16.15 -9.08
CA ALA A 36 -8.41 -16.18 -9.95
C ALA A 36 -7.25 -17.05 -9.41
N GLY A 37 -7.37 -17.59 -8.18
CA GLY A 37 -6.41 -18.51 -7.59
C GLY A 37 -5.30 -17.84 -6.76
N PHE A 38 -5.40 -16.54 -6.48
CA PHE A 38 -4.46 -15.88 -5.60
C PHE A 38 -4.56 -16.39 -4.16
N SER A 39 -3.43 -16.41 -3.47
CA SER A 39 -3.31 -16.83 -2.07
C SER A 39 -3.39 -15.66 -1.08
N GLY A 40 -3.21 -14.45 -1.57
CA GLY A 40 -3.22 -13.23 -0.77
C GLY A 40 -3.50 -11.98 -1.58
N ILE A 41 -3.76 -10.90 -0.86
CA ILE A 41 -3.98 -9.57 -1.42
C ILE A 41 -3.25 -8.54 -0.56
N GLU A 42 -2.59 -7.58 -1.20
CA GLU A 42 -1.88 -6.49 -0.52
C GLU A 42 -2.85 -5.49 0.11
N LEU A 43 -2.44 -4.85 1.21
CA LEU A 43 -3.18 -3.77 1.82
C LEU A 43 -3.16 -2.52 0.91
N GLY A 44 -4.27 -2.20 0.30
CA GLY A 44 -4.47 -0.99 -0.50
C GLY A 44 -5.43 0.01 0.14
N GLY A 45 -5.70 1.11 -0.54
CA GLY A 45 -6.58 2.18 -0.11
C GLY A 45 -8.03 1.75 0.14
N LYS A 46 -8.49 0.73 -0.56
CA LYS A 46 -9.86 0.18 -0.40
C LYS A 46 -10.11 -0.54 0.91
N PHE A 47 -9.08 -1.02 1.59
CA PHE A 47 -9.26 -1.70 2.86
C PHE A 47 -9.67 -0.72 3.98
N PRO A 48 -10.64 -1.08 4.83
CA PRO A 48 -10.90 -0.35 6.06
C PRO A 48 -9.64 -0.38 6.94
N ARG A 49 -9.39 0.68 7.72
CA ARG A 49 -8.23 0.74 8.62
C ARG A 49 -8.51 0.13 10.00
N ASN A 50 -9.52 -0.73 10.09
CA ASN A 50 -9.84 -1.50 11.29
C ASN A 50 -9.31 -2.95 11.15
N PRO A 51 -8.36 -3.38 11.99
CA PRO A 51 -7.73 -4.70 11.86
C PRO A 51 -8.71 -5.86 12.07
N GLY A 52 -9.75 -5.67 12.88
CA GLY A 52 -10.78 -6.69 13.10
C GLY A 52 -11.61 -6.94 11.83
N ILE A 53 -12.00 -5.85 11.14
CA ILE A 53 -12.75 -5.94 9.87
C ILE A 53 -11.86 -6.57 8.79
N ILE A 54 -10.59 -6.16 8.70
CA ILE A 54 -9.66 -6.76 7.74
C ILE A 54 -9.53 -8.28 7.99
N LYS A 55 -9.29 -8.71 9.23
CA LYS A 55 -9.22 -10.13 9.57
C LYS A 55 -10.47 -10.89 9.16
N PHE A 56 -11.63 -10.34 9.46
CA PHE A 56 -12.91 -10.94 9.07
C PHE A 56 -13.02 -11.14 7.55
N LEU A 57 -12.69 -10.09 6.77
CA LEU A 57 -12.71 -10.15 5.32
C LEU A 57 -11.73 -11.20 4.78
N LEU A 58 -10.49 -11.19 5.26
CA LEU A 58 -9.47 -12.15 4.84
C LEU A 58 -9.87 -13.60 5.13
N GLN A 59 -10.46 -13.86 6.31
CA GLN A 59 -10.98 -15.18 6.68
C GLN A 59 -12.14 -15.60 5.78
N LYS A 60 -13.11 -14.70 5.55
CA LYS A 60 -14.28 -14.95 4.71
C LYS A 60 -13.89 -15.39 3.30
N TYR A 61 -12.90 -14.71 2.70
CA TYR A 61 -12.45 -15.00 1.33
C TYR A 61 -11.24 -15.97 1.27
N LYS A 62 -10.75 -16.46 2.41
CA LYS A 62 -9.62 -17.39 2.51
C LYS A 62 -8.37 -16.84 1.80
N LEU A 63 -8.06 -15.58 2.02
CA LEU A 63 -6.88 -14.87 1.55
C LEU A 63 -5.98 -14.50 2.73
N SER A 64 -4.67 -14.38 2.48
CA SER A 64 -3.72 -13.76 3.40
C SER A 64 -3.45 -12.30 2.99
N LEU A 65 -2.97 -11.49 3.93
CA LEU A 65 -2.45 -10.16 3.64
C LEU A 65 -0.94 -10.19 3.86
N PRO A 66 -0.14 -10.30 2.78
CA PRO A 66 1.32 -10.44 2.92
C PRO A 66 2.00 -9.17 3.41
N GLY A 67 1.47 -8.01 3.04
CA GLY A 67 2.06 -6.72 3.38
C GLY A 67 1.20 -5.54 2.97
N GLY A 68 1.74 -4.35 3.17
CA GLY A 68 1.12 -3.10 2.75
C GLY A 68 2.16 -2.03 2.45
N TRP A 69 1.80 -1.16 1.52
CA TRP A 69 2.63 -0.05 1.10
C TRP A 69 2.46 1.16 2.04
N TYR A 70 3.57 1.84 2.32
CA TYR A 70 3.65 3.05 3.10
C TYR A 70 4.50 4.08 2.37
N GLY A 71 3.93 5.27 2.13
CA GLY A 71 4.63 6.42 1.57
C GLY A 71 5.19 7.30 2.69
N SER A 72 6.50 7.35 2.80
CA SER A 72 7.20 8.20 3.76
C SER A 72 7.48 9.59 3.20
N LEU A 73 7.81 10.52 4.09
CA LEU A 73 8.21 11.89 3.77
C LEU A 73 9.55 12.22 4.45
N LEU A 74 10.54 11.33 4.31
CA LEU A 74 11.83 11.46 5.01
C LEU A 74 12.63 12.72 4.61
N HIS A 75 12.42 13.25 3.40
CA HIS A 75 13.02 14.53 3.00
C HIS A 75 12.25 15.77 3.48
N GLU A 76 11.05 15.56 4.06
CA GLU A 76 10.17 16.64 4.54
C GLU A 76 9.96 16.62 6.07
N ARG A 77 10.34 15.51 6.73
CA ARG A 77 10.14 15.27 8.17
C ARG A 77 11.41 14.80 8.84
N SER A 78 11.48 15.02 10.16
CA SER A 78 12.49 14.37 10.98
C SER A 78 12.27 12.86 11.04
N ILE A 79 13.32 12.10 11.35
CA ILE A 79 13.24 10.65 11.52
C ILE A 79 12.26 10.29 12.64
N GLU A 80 12.26 11.07 13.73
CA GLU A 80 11.38 10.87 14.86
C GLU A 80 9.91 11.09 14.52
N ASP A 81 9.60 12.11 13.74
CA ASP A 81 8.23 12.41 13.29
C ASP A 81 7.75 11.34 12.30
N GLU A 82 8.61 10.92 11.36
CA GLU A 82 8.28 9.87 10.41
C GLU A 82 8.08 8.53 11.13
N TRP A 83 8.94 8.19 12.09
CA TRP A 83 8.79 7.01 12.93
C TRP A 83 7.47 7.01 13.69
N SER A 84 7.12 8.13 14.30
CA SER A 84 5.84 8.29 15.00
C SER A 84 4.64 8.12 14.06
N THR A 85 4.72 8.69 12.87
CA THR A 85 3.63 8.65 11.87
C THR A 85 3.40 7.23 11.35
N MET A 86 4.46 6.45 11.11
CA MET A 86 4.33 5.09 10.56
C MET A 86 3.83 4.06 11.57
N GLN A 87 3.86 4.34 12.89
CA GLN A 87 3.48 3.37 13.93
C GLN A 87 2.08 2.78 13.73
N GLY A 88 1.11 3.62 13.34
CA GLY A 88 -0.26 3.15 13.08
C GLY A 88 -0.33 2.12 11.96
N HIS A 89 0.45 2.29 10.90
CA HIS A 89 0.53 1.36 9.79
C HIS A 89 1.24 0.06 10.20
N ILE A 90 2.36 0.16 10.92
CA ILE A 90 3.09 -1.01 11.47
C ILE A 90 2.17 -1.83 12.36
N GLN A 91 1.47 -1.21 13.30
CA GLN A 91 0.55 -1.89 14.21
C GLN A 91 -0.59 -2.57 13.45
N LEU A 92 -1.14 -1.91 12.43
CA LEU A 92 -2.17 -2.51 11.58
C LEU A 92 -1.66 -3.79 10.90
N LEU A 93 -0.48 -3.73 10.28
CA LEU A 93 0.15 -4.89 9.62
C LEU A 93 0.43 -6.02 10.61
N GLN A 94 0.96 -5.71 11.79
CA GLN A 94 1.17 -6.69 12.86
C GLN A 94 -0.12 -7.36 13.30
N HIS A 95 -1.20 -6.60 13.50
CA HIS A 95 -2.49 -7.15 13.91
C HIS A 95 -3.08 -8.11 12.87
N VAL A 96 -2.83 -7.90 11.58
CA VAL A 96 -3.32 -8.80 10.53
C VAL A 96 -2.32 -9.88 10.13
N ASN A 97 -1.22 -10.03 10.87
CA ASN A 97 -0.13 -10.98 10.64
C ASN A 97 0.55 -10.80 9.27
N ALA A 98 0.63 -9.58 8.77
CA ALA A 98 1.43 -9.26 7.59
C ALA A 98 2.92 -9.31 7.94
N SER A 99 3.73 -9.85 7.05
CA SER A 99 5.16 -10.06 7.26
C SER A 99 6.05 -9.11 6.46
N VAL A 100 5.45 -8.31 5.55
CA VAL A 100 6.18 -7.41 4.66
C VAL A 100 5.69 -5.98 4.86
N PHE A 101 6.63 -5.09 5.09
CA PHE A 101 6.42 -3.65 5.08
C PHE A 101 7.04 -3.09 3.80
N ILE A 102 6.21 -2.56 2.90
CA ILE A 102 6.67 -1.97 1.64
C ILE A 102 6.83 -0.48 1.87
N PHE A 103 8.06 -0.02 1.85
CA PHE A 103 8.43 1.36 2.16
C PHE A 103 8.89 2.09 0.91
N ALA A 104 8.37 3.29 0.68
CA ALA A 104 8.83 4.18 -0.36
C ALA A 104 8.85 5.62 0.14
N ASP A 105 9.90 6.37 -0.13
CA ASP A 105 9.89 7.81 0.08
C ASP A 105 9.16 8.48 -1.10
N VAL A 106 8.16 9.29 -0.78
CA VAL A 106 7.33 10.02 -1.75
C VAL A 106 7.43 11.54 -1.57
N SER A 107 8.43 12.00 -0.82
CA SER A 107 8.70 13.41 -0.60
C SER A 107 8.83 14.16 -1.94
N GLY A 108 8.18 15.29 -2.06
CA GLY A 108 8.17 16.08 -3.29
C GLY A 108 7.53 15.41 -4.51
N SER A 109 6.89 14.25 -4.35
CA SER A 109 6.28 13.52 -5.47
C SER A 109 5.20 14.33 -6.17
N ILE A 110 5.22 14.29 -7.51
CA ILE A 110 4.19 14.88 -8.37
C ILE A 110 3.01 13.92 -8.63
N GLN A 111 2.99 12.75 -8.01
CA GLN A 111 2.04 11.67 -8.29
C GLN A 111 0.57 12.10 -8.14
N LYS A 112 0.28 13.07 -7.28
CA LYS A 112 -1.08 13.61 -7.08
C LYS A 112 -1.44 14.77 -8.00
N ASP A 113 -0.49 15.27 -8.78
CA ASP A 113 -0.71 16.34 -9.75
C ASP A 113 -0.86 15.75 -11.16
N ILE A 114 -2.09 15.44 -11.54
CA ILE A 114 -2.42 14.85 -12.85
C ILE A 114 -2.04 15.75 -14.03
N ASN A 115 -1.79 17.03 -13.81
CA ASN A 115 -1.38 17.99 -14.85
C ASN A 115 0.14 18.07 -15.01
N SER A 116 0.89 17.50 -14.09
CA SER A 116 2.35 17.48 -14.19
C SER A 116 2.83 16.34 -15.09
N PRO A 117 3.61 16.62 -16.13
CA PRO A 117 4.20 15.54 -16.94
C PRO A 117 5.27 14.80 -16.12
N LEU A 118 5.44 13.50 -16.39
CA LEU A 118 6.45 12.66 -15.72
C LEU A 118 7.87 13.21 -15.79
N SER A 119 8.18 14.01 -16.80
CA SER A 119 9.46 14.70 -16.93
C SER A 119 9.75 15.75 -15.85
N LYS A 120 8.70 16.19 -15.12
CA LYS A 120 8.83 17.13 -14.00
C LYS A 120 8.96 16.45 -12.64
N ARG A 121 9.09 15.11 -12.60
CA ARG A 121 9.33 14.41 -11.34
C ARG A 121 10.59 14.96 -10.67
N PRO A 122 10.60 15.16 -9.35
CA PRO A 122 11.77 15.62 -8.63
C PRO A 122 12.93 14.62 -8.79
N GLN A 123 14.13 15.15 -8.79
CA GLN A 123 15.36 14.34 -8.75
C GLN A 123 16.18 14.84 -7.58
N LEU A 124 16.75 13.93 -6.81
CA LEU A 124 17.67 14.27 -5.73
C LEU A 124 18.98 14.76 -6.34
N GLU A 125 19.48 15.88 -5.84
CA GLU A 125 20.82 16.35 -6.12
C GLU A 125 21.87 15.44 -5.46
N ASN A 126 23.09 15.42 -5.97
CA ASN A 126 24.12 14.50 -5.47
C ASN A 126 24.39 14.62 -3.96
N HIS A 127 24.25 15.81 -3.39
CA HIS A 127 24.47 16.06 -1.95
C HIS A 127 23.30 15.64 -1.07
N GLU A 128 22.14 15.31 -1.65
CA GLU A 128 20.96 14.86 -0.94
C GLU A 128 20.93 13.33 -0.78
N TRP A 129 21.83 12.62 -1.48
CA TRP A 129 21.97 11.18 -1.29
C TRP A 129 22.76 10.87 -0.02
N PRO A 130 22.38 9.83 0.75
CA PRO A 130 23.18 9.38 1.88
C PRO A 130 24.61 9.04 1.44
N GLU A 131 25.60 9.48 2.22
CA GLU A 131 26.98 9.02 2.03
C GLU A 131 27.07 7.51 2.31
N ASN A 132 27.76 6.78 1.41
CA ASN A 132 27.97 5.34 1.53
C ASN A 132 28.99 4.99 2.63
#